data_3c0331a5caeaf45412b536c287614472
#
_entry.id   3c0331a5caeaf45412b536c287614472
#
_cell.length_a   1.000
_cell.length_b   1.000
_cell.length_c   1.000
_cell.angle_alpha   90.00
_cell.angle_beta   90.00
_cell.angle_gamma   90.00
#
_symmetry.space_group_name_H-M   'P 1'
#
loop_
_entity.id
_entity.type
_entity.pdbx_description
1 polymer ?
#
loop_
_entity_poly.entity_id
_entity_poly.type
_entity_poly.pdbx_seq_one_letter_code
_entity_poly.pdbx_strand_id
1 'polypeptide(L)'
;MERHSASMLAVMAGAALPVMVALAGPLGLPPVPVPAANPMTSEKVALGSRLFNDKRFSSTGEVSCATCHDAGKAFTDSPLTTSEGINKLTGTRNAPTVVNAAYFTHQFWDGRSADLEDQSQHPFVNPVEMGLPNHEPILKIVRSDPEYVASFKQVFATEPSAITMKHVQMAIAAFERTIVAGDSPFDKYYYGGDKTAMNEAAVRGFQVFLGDGRCVSCHVIEQDQALFTDNRFHNIGAGINRIQDKIPELAPKFIEAKAKGLDVDKAVLSNPSTSELGRFAITEGLDELGAFKTPTLRNVAATAPYMHDGSLKTLRDVVVHYNNGGVTNKGERVNDFLSGGIRELNLTEQQITDLVAFMEALTSPQFAKPATVSALVAGGTP
;
A
#
# COMPACT_ATOMS: atom_id res chain seq x y z
N MET A 1 8.55 36.25 -74.94
CA MET A 1 7.75 35.23 -74.23
C MET A 1 8.62 34.60 -73.18
N GLU A 2 8.74 35.26 -72.03
CA GLU A 2 9.51 34.76 -70.89
C GLU A 2 8.58 34.04 -69.90
N ARG A 3 8.93 32.78 -69.59
CA ARG A 3 8.19 31.99 -68.60
C ARG A 3 8.91 32.08 -67.27
N HIS A 4 8.30 32.77 -66.31
CA HIS A 4 8.76 32.73 -64.91
C HIS A 4 8.28 31.44 -64.23
N SER A 5 9.25 30.58 -63.84
CA SER A 5 9.02 29.43 -62.97
C SER A 5 9.11 29.89 -61.54
N ALA A 6 8.02 29.82 -60.77
CA ALA A 6 8.00 30.04 -59.33
C ALA A 6 8.29 28.72 -58.62
N SER A 7 9.43 28.64 -57.95
CA SER A 7 9.76 27.52 -57.06
C SER A 7 9.08 27.73 -55.69
N MET A 8 8.14 26.86 -55.35
CA MET A 8 7.61 26.74 -53.97
C MET A 8 8.59 25.97 -53.09
N LEU A 9 9.17 26.67 -52.13
CA LEU A 9 9.89 26.02 -51.02
C LEU A 9 8.87 25.49 -50.00
N ALA A 10 8.75 24.18 -49.90
CA ALA A 10 7.98 23.55 -48.81
C ALA A 10 8.83 23.53 -47.54
N VAL A 11 8.44 24.30 -46.54
CA VAL A 11 9.02 24.25 -45.18
C VAL A 11 8.39 23.03 -44.44
N MET A 12 9.15 21.99 -44.30
CA MET A 12 8.78 20.87 -43.44
C MET A 12 9.00 21.26 -41.98
N ALA A 13 7.92 21.56 -41.29
CA ALA A 13 7.92 21.73 -39.84
C ALA A 13 8.13 20.33 -39.20
N GLY A 14 9.35 20.06 -38.76
CA GLY A 14 9.67 18.89 -37.98
C GLY A 14 9.03 19.01 -36.59
N ALA A 15 7.99 18.21 -36.30
CA ALA A 15 7.49 18.05 -34.96
C ALA A 15 8.54 17.30 -34.14
N ALA A 16 9.21 18.00 -33.23
CA ALA A 16 10.07 17.37 -32.22
C ALA A 16 9.20 16.55 -31.28
N LEU A 17 9.30 15.23 -31.40
CA LEU A 17 8.72 14.32 -30.39
C LEU A 17 9.43 14.58 -29.04
N PRO A 18 8.69 14.73 -27.94
CA PRO A 18 9.33 14.88 -26.64
C PRO A 18 10.08 13.60 -26.32
N VAL A 19 11.39 13.72 -26.14
CA VAL A 19 12.23 12.66 -25.60
C VAL A 19 11.79 12.47 -24.14
N MET A 20 10.99 11.44 -23.86
CA MET A 20 10.74 11.00 -22.50
C MET A 20 12.06 10.43 -21.96
N VAL A 21 12.81 11.25 -21.22
CA VAL A 21 13.90 10.76 -20.38
C VAL A 21 13.23 9.92 -19.28
N ALA A 22 13.25 8.62 -19.42
CA ALA A 22 12.94 7.72 -18.33
C ALA A 22 14.01 7.96 -17.26
N LEU A 23 13.68 8.73 -16.22
CA LEU A 23 14.52 8.80 -15.03
C LEU A 23 14.59 7.38 -14.48
N ALA A 24 15.80 6.86 -14.31
CA ALA A 24 16.00 5.59 -13.63
C ALA A 24 15.30 5.69 -12.27
N GLY A 25 14.37 4.79 -12.00
CA GLY A 25 13.68 4.73 -10.71
C GLY A 25 14.67 4.43 -9.57
N PRO A 26 14.21 4.53 -8.31
CA PRO A 26 15.03 4.14 -7.16
C PRO A 26 15.53 2.69 -7.32
N LEU A 27 16.78 2.43 -6.90
CA LEU A 27 17.38 1.10 -6.98
C LEU A 27 16.48 0.05 -6.30
N GLY A 28 16.37 -1.12 -6.92
CA GLY A 28 15.56 -2.24 -6.42
C GLY A 28 14.06 -2.16 -6.76
N LEU A 29 13.62 -1.14 -7.52
CA LEU A 29 12.25 -0.99 -7.98
C LEU A 29 12.17 -1.02 -9.52
N PRO A 30 11.10 -1.60 -10.09
CA PRO A 30 10.82 -1.48 -11.52
C PRO A 30 10.34 -0.05 -11.87
N PRO A 31 10.24 0.30 -13.15
CA PRO A 31 9.53 1.50 -13.57
C PRO A 31 8.10 1.52 -13.02
N VAL A 32 7.66 2.71 -12.57
CA VAL A 32 6.29 2.86 -12.04
C VAL A 32 5.27 2.54 -13.13
N PRO A 33 4.31 1.62 -12.89
CA PRO A 33 3.26 1.33 -13.86
C PRO A 33 2.32 2.53 -14.01
N VAL A 34 2.25 3.07 -15.22
CA VAL A 34 1.36 4.18 -15.56
C VAL A 34 0.34 3.70 -16.59
N PRO A 35 -0.96 3.62 -16.23
CA PRO A 35 -2.00 3.23 -17.18
C PRO A 35 -2.09 4.21 -18.36
N ALA A 36 -2.22 3.69 -19.58
CA ALA A 36 -2.38 4.52 -20.77
C ALA A 36 -3.61 5.44 -20.68
N ALA A 37 -4.66 5.00 -19.99
CA ALA A 37 -5.88 5.79 -19.76
C ALA A 37 -5.70 6.91 -18.73
N ASN A 38 -4.62 6.89 -17.94
CA ASN A 38 -4.32 7.92 -16.95
C ASN A 38 -2.84 8.34 -16.99
N PRO A 39 -2.38 8.96 -18.08
CA PRO A 39 -1.01 9.44 -18.19
C PRO A 39 -0.70 10.49 -17.10
N MET A 40 0.51 10.44 -16.57
CA MET A 40 0.97 11.35 -15.51
C MET A 40 1.48 12.66 -16.11
N THR A 41 1.09 13.80 -15.49
CA THR A 41 1.71 15.11 -15.68
C THR A 41 1.94 15.77 -14.33
N SER A 42 2.85 16.73 -14.25
CA SER A 42 3.12 17.51 -13.03
C SER A 42 1.87 18.19 -12.47
N GLU A 43 1.03 18.73 -13.35
CA GLU A 43 -0.21 19.41 -12.98
C GLU A 43 -1.25 18.44 -12.40
N LYS A 44 -1.35 17.24 -13.00
CA LYS A 44 -2.25 16.18 -12.46
C LYS A 44 -1.78 15.69 -11.11
N VAL A 45 -0.49 15.50 -10.92
CA VAL A 45 0.11 15.14 -9.62
C VAL A 45 -0.16 16.22 -8.57
N ALA A 46 0.02 17.50 -8.91
CA ALA A 46 -0.28 18.60 -8.00
C ALA A 46 -1.76 18.67 -7.63
N LEU A 47 -2.66 18.47 -8.59
CA LEU A 47 -4.11 18.39 -8.34
C LEU A 47 -4.42 17.20 -7.42
N GLY A 48 -3.84 16.03 -7.68
CA GLY A 48 -4.03 14.83 -6.85
C GLY A 48 -3.55 15.02 -5.42
N SER A 49 -2.40 15.66 -5.23
CA SER A 49 -1.88 16.01 -3.90
C SER A 49 -2.85 16.92 -3.12
N ARG A 50 -3.45 17.92 -3.79
CA ARG A 50 -4.46 18.77 -3.14
C ARG A 50 -5.70 18.00 -2.74
N LEU A 51 -6.22 17.14 -3.63
CA LEU A 51 -7.38 16.31 -3.37
C LEU A 51 -7.12 15.33 -2.21
N PHE A 52 -5.94 14.71 -2.16
CA PHE A 52 -5.53 13.78 -1.10
C PHE A 52 -5.48 14.43 0.29
N ASN A 53 -5.17 15.73 0.35
CA ASN A 53 -5.04 16.49 1.60
C ASN A 53 -6.31 17.27 1.98
N ASP A 54 -7.35 17.31 1.16
CA ASP A 54 -8.51 18.18 1.40
C ASP A 54 -9.53 17.54 2.37
N LYS A 55 -9.54 18.05 3.58
CA LYS A 55 -10.44 17.59 4.65
C LYS A 55 -11.91 17.88 4.39
N ARG A 56 -12.24 18.82 3.50
CA ARG A 56 -13.63 19.15 3.11
C ARG A 56 -14.36 17.99 2.46
N PHE A 57 -13.63 16.95 2.07
CA PHE A 57 -14.19 15.73 1.48
C PHE A 57 -14.65 14.70 2.51
N SER A 58 -14.66 15.03 3.79
CA SER A 58 -15.32 14.23 4.83
C SER A 58 -16.58 14.92 5.35
N SER A 59 -17.49 14.16 5.93
CA SER A 59 -18.76 14.68 6.43
C SER A 59 -18.61 15.66 7.60
N THR A 60 -17.50 15.59 8.33
CA THR A 60 -17.15 16.51 9.43
C THR A 60 -16.21 17.64 9.01
N GLY A 61 -15.57 17.56 7.83
CA GLY A 61 -14.54 18.50 7.42
C GLY A 61 -13.21 18.36 8.16
N GLU A 62 -12.97 17.23 8.85
CA GLU A 62 -11.80 17.03 9.71
C GLU A 62 -10.83 15.96 9.18
N VAL A 63 -11.31 15.05 8.32
CA VAL A 63 -10.58 13.88 7.82
C VAL A 63 -10.28 14.03 6.33
N SER A 64 -9.07 13.66 5.93
CA SER A 64 -8.64 13.53 4.53
C SER A 64 -7.86 12.22 4.37
N CYS A 65 -7.46 11.84 3.14
CA CYS A 65 -6.59 10.69 2.93
C CYS A 65 -5.28 10.80 3.75
N ALA A 66 -4.70 12.02 3.81
CA ALA A 66 -3.49 12.29 4.60
C ALA A 66 -3.68 12.14 6.13
N THR A 67 -4.91 12.04 6.63
CA THR A 67 -5.15 11.79 8.06
C THR A 67 -4.73 10.38 8.47
N CYS A 68 -5.05 9.38 7.62
CA CYS A 68 -4.68 7.98 7.83
C CYS A 68 -3.40 7.58 7.08
N HIS A 69 -2.96 8.40 6.12
CA HIS A 69 -1.75 8.17 5.32
C HIS A 69 -0.79 9.37 5.45
N ASP A 70 -0.27 9.57 6.66
CA ASP A 70 0.62 10.68 7.01
C ASP A 70 2.03 10.46 6.40
N ALA A 71 2.48 11.39 5.58
CA ALA A 71 3.81 11.34 4.94
C ALA A 71 4.96 11.27 5.97
N GLY A 72 4.79 11.87 7.15
CA GLY A 72 5.75 11.81 8.26
C GLY A 72 5.81 10.43 8.94
N LYS A 73 4.87 9.53 8.65
CA LYS A 73 4.74 8.19 9.21
C LYS A 73 4.82 7.10 8.13
N ALA A 74 5.61 7.32 7.10
CA ALA A 74 5.70 6.44 5.93
C ALA A 74 4.33 6.17 5.28
N PHE A 75 3.47 7.20 5.22
CA PHE A 75 2.11 7.12 4.67
C PHE A 75 1.22 6.05 5.32
N THR A 76 1.31 5.94 6.65
CA THR A 76 0.40 5.22 7.54
C THR A 76 -0.09 6.15 8.65
N ASP A 77 -0.90 5.64 9.56
CA ASP A 77 -1.31 6.34 10.78
C ASP A 77 -0.61 5.80 12.05
N SER A 78 0.51 5.08 11.87
CA SER A 78 1.32 4.56 12.98
C SER A 78 1.37 5.55 14.17
N PRO A 79 1.18 5.08 15.40
CA PRO A 79 1.17 3.70 15.89
C PRO A 79 -0.27 3.11 16.08
N LEU A 80 -1.29 3.65 15.42
CA LEU A 80 -2.67 3.17 15.60
C LEU A 80 -2.82 1.73 15.09
N THR A 81 -3.56 0.92 15.84
CA THR A 81 -3.88 -0.46 15.45
C THR A 81 -4.81 -0.48 14.24
N THR A 82 -5.83 0.35 14.27
CA THR A 82 -6.76 0.62 13.17
C THR A 82 -7.01 2.12 13.08
N SER A 83 -7.32 2.60 11.89
CA SER A 83 -7.50 4.04 11.64
C SER A 83 -8.69 4.63 12.38
N GLU A 84 -8.53 5.87 12.83
CA GLU A 84 -9.61 6.71 13.33
C GLU A 84 -10.12 7.62 12.21
N GLY A 85 -11.41 7.49 11.85
CA GLY A 85 -12.06 8.37 10.90
C GLY A 85 -12.89 9.47 11.56
N ILE A 86 -14.01 9.86 10.91
CA ILE A 86 -14.92 10.89 11.42
C ILE A 86 -15.44 10.51 12.81
N ASN A 87 -15.63 11.55 13.65
CA ASN A 87 -16.14 11.38 15.03
C ASN A 87 -15.33 10.36 15.85
N LYS A 88 -14.05 10.12 15.50
CA LYS A 88 -13.17 9.12 16.11
C LYS A 88 -13.70 7.68 16.02
N LEU A 89 -14.53 7.39 15.03
CA LEU A 89 -14.95 6.03 14.72
C LEU A 89 -13.74 5.25 14.20
N THR A 90 -13.60 4.01 14.65
CA THR A 90 -12.51 3.14 14.25
C THR A 90 -12.99 2.04 13.32
N GLY A 91 -12.24 1.81 12.25
CA GLY A 91 -12.41 0.66 11.37
C GLY A 91 -11.87 -0.64 11.99
N THR A 92 -11.89 -1.69 11.20
CA THR A 92 -11.39 -3.03 11.59
C THR A 92 -10.02 -3.35 10.98
N ARG A 93 -9.49 -2.46 10.14
CA ARG A 93 -8.25 -2.66 9.38
C ARG A 93 -7.19 -1.65 9.76
N ASN A 94 -5.94 -2.11 9.79
CA ASN A 94 -4.78 -1.26 9.85
C ASN A 94 -4.61 -0.49 8.53
N ALA A 95 -4.19 0.78 8.58
CA ALA A 95 -3.90 1.58 7.39
C ALA A 95 -2.64 1.05 6.69
N PRO A 96 -2.75 0.42 5.51
CA PRO A 96 -1.57 0.02 4.75
C PRO A 96 -0.84 1.26 4.24
N THR A 97 0.49 1.18 4.14
CA THR A 97 1.24 2.29 3.55
C THR A 97 0.87 2.52 2.07
N VAL A 98 0.81 3.79 1.66
CA VAL A 98 0.69 4.18 0.24
C VAL A 98 2.05 4.11 -0.48
N VAL A 99 3.16 4.01 0.28
CA VAL A 99 4.49 3.88 -0.33
C VAL A 99 4.55 2.63 -1.20
N ASN A 100 4.90 2.82 -2.47
CA ASN A 100 4.99 1.75 -3.47
C ASN A 100 3.64 1.08 -3.83
N ALA A 101 2.48 1.65 -3.43
CA ALA A 101 1.17 1.08 -3.74
C ALA A 101 0.89 0.99 -5.26
N ALA A 102 1.57 1.81 -6.07
CA ALA A 102 1.48 1.79 -7.53
C ALA A 102 1.86 0.43 -8.16
N TYR A 103 2.63 -0.40 -7.46
CA TYR A 103 3.09 -1.70 -7.96
C TYR A 103 2.15 -2.86 -7.62
N PHE A 104 1.10 -2.61 -6.84
CA PHE A 104 0.18 -3.68 -6.47
C PHE A 104 -0.88 -3.91 -7.54
N THR A 105 -1.19 -5.18 -7.79
CA THR A 105 -2.23 -5.60 -8.75
C THR A 105 -3.65 -5.47 -8.20
N HIS A 106 -3.78 -5.30 -6.88
CA HIS A 106 -5.04 -5.07 -6.18
C HIS A 106 -4.79 -4.15 -4.99
N GLN A 107 -5.75 -3.33 -4.65
CA GLN A 107 -5.70 -2.46 -3.50
C GLN A 107 -6.59 -2.99 -2.36
N PHE A 108 -6.38 -2.44 -1.15
CA PHE A 108 -6.88 -2.97 0.12
C PHE A 108 -6.27 -4.32 0.51
N TRP A 109 -6.44 -4.69 1.77
CA TRP A 109 -5.96 -5.96 2.31
C TRP A 109 -6.64 -7.19 1.69
N ASP A 110 -7.93 -7.08 1.37
CA ASP A 110 -8.75 -8.14 0.76
C ASP A 110 -8.79 -8.06 -0.77
N GLY A 111 -8.13 -7.06 -1.36
CA GLY A 111 -8.01 -6.90 -2.80
C GLY A 111 -9.31 -6.52 -3.52
N ARG A 112 -10.25 -5.87 -2.82
CA ARG A 112 -11.57 -5.52 -3.38
C ARG A 112 -11.53 -4.43 -4.46
N SER A 113 -10.43 -3.67 -4.57
CA SER A 113 -10.22 -2.70 -5.65
C SER A 113 -9.13 -3.16 -6.61
N ALA A 114 -9.37 -2.96 -7.90
CA ALA A 114 -8.50 -3.44 -8.97
C ALA A 114 -7.25 -2.57 -9.18
N ASP A 115 -7.33 -1.27 -8.87
CA ASP A 115 -6.26 -0.31 -9.06
C ASP A 115 -6.39 0.88 -8.08
N LEU A 116 -5.45 1.84 -8.16
CA LEU A 116 -5.45 3.04 -7.32
C LEU A 116 -6.65 3.95 -7.62
N GLU A 117 -7.05 4.06 -8.89
CA GLU A 117 -8.19 4.85 -9.32
C GLU A 117 -9.47 4.35 -8.64
N ASP A 118 -9.72 3.06 -8.70
CA ASP A 118 -10.90 2.46 -8.06
C ASP A 118 -10.82 2.58 -6.54
N GLN A 119 -9.68 2.30 -5.94
CA GLN A 119 -9.49 2.39 -4.49
C GLN A 119 -9.82 3.77 -3.94
N SER A 120 -9.38 4.84 -4.60
CA SER A 120 -9.41 6.22 -4.09
C SER A 120 -10.81 6.77 -3.81
N GLN A 121 -11.87 6.15 -4.35
CA GLN A 121 -13.25 6.61 -4.14
C GLN A 121 -13.93 6.03 -2.89
N HIS A 122 -13.50 4.85 -2.42
CA HIS A 122 -14.19 4.11 -1.35
C HIS A 122 -14.16 4.81 0.02
N PRO A 123 -13.02 5.35 0.50
CA PRO A 123 -12.95 5.98 1.81
C PRO A 123 -13.92 7.16 1.99
N PHE A 124 -14.23 7.89 0.93
CA PHE A 124 -15.13 9.05 0.99
C PHE A 124 -16.51 8.69 1.52
N VAL A 125 -17.05 7.55 1.10
CA VAL A 125 -18.43 7.11 1.44
C VAL A 125 -18.46 6.07 2.54
N ASN A 126 -17.32 5.66 3.05
CA ASN A 126 -17.26 4.71 4.15
C ASN A 126 -17.66 5.40 5.47
N PRO A 127 -18.66 4.86 6.21
CA PRO A 127 -19.21 5.52 7.39
C PRO A 127 -18.27 5.62 8.59
N VAL A 128 -17.21 4.80 8.64
CA VAL A 128 -16.21 4.85 9.73
C VAL A 128 -14.93 5.58 9.30
N GLU A 129 -14.80 5.99 8.03
CA GLU A 129 -13.65 6.72 7.50
C GLU A 129 -14.00 8.21 7.26
N MET A 130 -14.55 8.58 6.08
CA MET A 130 -14.87 9.97 5.74
C MET A 130 -16.37 10.27 5.76
N GLY A 131 -17.24 9.27 5.75
CA GLY A 131 -18.65 9.32 6.12
C GLY A 131 -19.58 10.13 5.23
N LEU A 132 -19.25 10.38 3.97
CA LEU A 132 -20.18 11.02 3.04
C LEU A 132 -21.30 10.06 2.63
N PRO A 133 -22.52 10.55 2.40
CA PRO A 133 -23.64 9.71 1.95
C PRO A 133 -23.47 9.20 0.51
N ASN A 134 -22.71 9.93 -0.32
CA ASN A 134 -22.35 9.63 -1.69
C ASN A 134 -21.26 10.62 -2.15
N HIS A 135 -20.84 10.58 -3.42
CA HIS A 135 -19.78 11.44 -3.95
C HIS A 135 -20.21 12.86 -4.38
N GLU A 136 -21.51 13.19 -4.38
CA GLU A 136 -21.99 14.50 -4.80
C GLU A 136 -21.43 15.68 -3.99
N PRO A 137 -21.22 15.60 -2.67
CA PRO A 137 -20.56 16.66 -1.91
C PRO A 137 -19.17 17.00 -2.44
N ILE A 138 -18.37 16.00 -2.85
CA ILE A 138 -17.04 16.21 -3.46
C ILE A 138 -17.19 16.96 -4.78
N LEU A 139 -18.06 16.45 -5.66
CA LEU A 139 -18.30 17.05 -6.96
C LEU A 139 -18.80 18.50 -6.85
N LYS A 140 -19.63 18.80 -5.85
CA LYS A 140 -20.05 20.18 -5.57
C LYS A 140 -18.87 21.09 -5.23
N ILE A 141 -17.95 20.63 -4.37
CA ILE A 141 -16.75 21.39 -4.00
C ILE A 141 -15.86 21.64 -5.24
N VAL A 142 -15.45 20.58 -5.94
CA VAL A 142 -14.51 20.71 -7.07
C VAL A 142 -15.08 21.46 -8.27
N ARG A 143 -16.41 21.50 -8.41
CA ARG A 143 -17.12 22.24 -9.47
C ARG A 143 -17.33 23.71 -9.13
N SER A 144 -17.23 24.12 -7.86
CA SER A 144 -17.51 25.50 -7.42
C SER A 144 -16.28 26.24 -6.90
N ASP A 145 -15.26 25.54 -6.45
CA ASP A 145 -14.01 26.13 -5.98
C ASP A 145 -13.17 26.61 -7.16
N PRO A 146 -12.86 27.93 -7.28
CA PRO A 146 -12.17 28.48 -8.46
C PRO A 146 -10.81 27.85 -8.74
N GLU A 147 -10.07 27.44 -7.69
CA GLU A 147 -8.76 26.82 -7.85
C GLU A 147 -8.88 25.38 -8.37
N TYR A 148 -9.88 24.61 -7.90
CA TYR A 148 -10.17 23.29 -8.46
C TYR A 148 -10.65 23.40 -9.90
N VAL A 149 -11.58 24.31 -10.18
CA VAL A 149 -12.07 24.56 -11.56
C VAL A 149 -10.91 24.84 -12.51
N ALA A 150 -9.99 25.74 -12.15
CA ALA A 150 -8.83 26.05 -12.96
C ALA A 150 -7.92 24.84 -13.15
N SER A 151 -7.65 24.07 -12.08
CA SER A 151 -6.80 22.88 -12.12
C SER A 151 -7.41 21.75 -12.95
N PHE A 152 -8.71 21.46 -12.81
CA PHE A 152 -9.39 20.44 -13.63
C PHE A 152 -9.45 20.84 -15.11
N LYS A 153 -9.66 22.14 -15.41
CA LYS A 153 -9.61 22.64 -16.78
C LYS A 153 -8.21 22.46 -17.39
N GLN A 154 -7.16 22.78 -16.63
CA GLN A 154 -5.77 22.62 -17.09
C GLN A 154 -5.42 21.13 -17.31
N VAL A 155 -5.80 20.24 -16.41
CA VAL A 155 -5.40 18.83 -16.42
C VAL A 155 -6.23 17.99 -17.40
N PHE A 156 -7.55 18.23 -17.45
CA PHE A 156 -8.49 17.38 -18.17
C PHE A 156 -9.20 18.09 -19.33
N ALA A 157 -8.90 19.38 -19.57
CA ALA A 157 -9.59 20.21 -20.56
C ALA A 157 -11.12 20.19 -20.41
N THR A 158 -11.62 20.13 -19.16
CA THR A 158 -13.04 19.95 -18.83
C THR A 158 -13.65 21.20 -18.21
N GLU A 159 -14.91 21.46 -18.51
CA GLU A 159 -15.68 22.53 -17.88
C GLU A 159 -16.22 22.07 -16.50
N PRO A 160 -16.52 23.00 -15.57
CA PRO A 160 -16.87 22.63 -14.19
C PRO A 160 -18.03 21.63 -14.09
N SER A 161 -19.09 21.79 -14.89
CA SER A 161 -20.25 20.89 -14.89
C SER A 161 -19.94 19.46 -15.37
N ALA A 162 -18.86 19.29 -16.14
CA ALA A 162 -18.43 18.01 -16.70
C ALA A 162 -17.35 17.31 -15.84
N ILE A 163 -16.92 17.92 -14.72
CA ILE A 163 -16.02 17.25 -13.77
C ILE A 163 -16.78 16.07 -13.18
N THR A 164 -16.16 14.88 -13.23
CA THR A 164 -16.72 13.62 -12.70
C THR A 164 -15.85 13.05 -11.61
N MET A 165 -16.39 12.09 -10.86
CA MET A 165 -15.62 11.37 -9.86
C MET A 165 -14.41 10.66 -10.47
N LYS A 166 -14.51 10.18 -11.72
CA LYS A 166 -13.38 9.59 -12.45
C LYS A 166 -12.18 10.55 -12.58
N HIS A 167 -12.42 11.83 -12.82
CA HIS A 167 -11.34 12.82 -12.87
C HIS A 167 -10.67 12.99 -11.50
N VAL A 168 -11.44 12.96 -10.40
CA VAL A 168 -10.90 12.99 -9.02
C VAL A 168 -10.04 11.76 -8.75
N GLN A 169 -10.54 10.57 -9.05
CA GLN A 169 -9.82 9.30 -8.92
C GLN A 169 -8.50 9.31 -9.70
N MET A 170 -8.54 9.70 -10.97
CA MET A 170 -7.35 9.78 -11.83
C MET A 170 -6.28 10.72 -11.28
N ALA A 171 -6.68 11.85 -10.70
CA ALA A 171 -5.73 12.80 -10.12
C ALA A 171 -5.12 12.27 -8.82
N ILE A 172 -5.92 11.71 -7.90
CA ILE A 172 -5.43 11.11 -6.65
C ILE A 172 -4.46 9.98 -6.98
N ALA A 173 -4.83 9.04 -7.84
CA ALA A 173 -3.98 7.93 -8.26
C ALA A 173 -2.67 8.40 -8.92
N ALA A 174 -2.69 9.50 -9.69
CA ALA A 174 -1.46 10.08 -10.24
C ALA A 174 -0.52 10.61 -9.15
N PHE A 175 -1.04 11.21 -8.09
CA PHE A 175 -0.24 11.62 -6.94
C PHE A 175 0.32 10.40 -6.19
N GLU A 176 -0.50 9.39 -5.90
CA GLU A 176 -0.06 8.19 -5.18
C GLU A 176 1.05 7.45 -5.94
N ARG A 177 1.04 7.44 -7.28
CA ARG A 177 2.13 6.89 -8.12
C ARG A 177 3.47 7.60 -7.97
N THR A 178 3.51 8.80 -7.40
CA THR A 178 4.77 9.48 -7.07
C THR A 178 5.36 9.04 -5.74
N ILE A 179 4.59 8.34 -4.91
CA ILE A 179 5.00 7.92 -3.58
C ILE A 179 5.75 6.60 -3.68
N VAL A 180 6.99 6.67 -4.16
CA VAL A 180 7.86 5.51 -4.35
C VAL A 180 9.13 5.63 -3.52
N ALA A 181 9.61 4.50 -2.99
CA ALA A 181 10.78 4.43 -2.15
C ALA A 181 11.55 3.12 -2.34
N GLY A 182 12.78 3.23 -2.81
CA GLY A 182 13.80 2.19 -2.94
C GLY A 182 15.10 2.66 -2.30
N ASP A 183 16.24 2.28 -2.86
CA ASP A 183 17.59 2.68 -2.40
C ASP A 183 17.89 2.27 -0.95
N SER A 184 17.19 1.24 -0.44
CA SER A 184 17.43 0.72 0.91
C SER A 184 18.84 0.13 1.06
N PRO A 185 19.34 -0.11 2.28
CA PRO A 185 20.59 -0.86 2.48
C PRO A 185 20.61 -2.20 1.75
N PHE A 186 19.48 -2.92 1.72
CA PHE A 186 19.35 -4.16 0.95
C PHE A 186 19.53 -3.90 -0.56
N ASP A 187 18.91 -2.88 -1.12
CA ASP A 187 19.02 -2.59 -2.55
C ASP A 187 20.46 -2.28 -2.94
N LYS A 188 21.15 -1.49 -2.13
CA LYS A 188 22.58 -1.18 -2.34
C LYS A 188 23.45 -2.42 -2.24
N TYR A 189 23.18 -3.30 -1.29
CA TYR A 189 23.91 -4.56 -1.08
C TYR A 189 23.68 -5.55 -2.22
N TYR A 190 22.41 -5.76 -2.60
CA TYR A 190 22.02 -6.82 -3.52
C TYR A 190 22.14 -6.41 -4.98
N TYR A 191 21.54 -5.28 -5.34
CA TYR A 191 21.51 -4.76 -6.71
C TYR A 191 22.64 -3.77 -7.00
N GLY A 192 23.06 -2.99 -6.02
CA GLY A 192 24.13 -1.99 -6.18
C GLY A 192 25.55 -2.54 -6.01
N GLY A 193 25.69 -3.76 -5.51
CA GLY A 193 27.00 -4.40 -5.31
C GLY A 193 27.79 -3.91 -4.09
N ASP A 194 27.27 -2.96 -3.32
CA ASP A 194 27.91 -2.45 -2.09
C ASP A 194 27.75 -3.45 -0.95
N LYS A 195 28.73 -4.30 -0.75
CA LYS A 195 28.72 -5.33 0.29
C LYS A 195 28.83 -4.80 1.71
N THR A 196 29.05 -3.50 1.88
CA THR A 196 29.11 -2.82 3.20
C THR A 196 27.79 -2.16 3.59
N ALA A 197 26.82 -2.08 2.68
CA ALA A 197 25.53 -1.41 2.90
C ALA A 197 24.65 -2.08 3.95
N MET A 198 24.82 -3.39 4.19
CA MET A 198 24.13 -4.14 5.26
C MET A 198 25.12 -4.59 6.33
N ASN A 199 24.73 -4.55 7.60
CA ASN A 199 25.52 -5.12 8.67
C ASN A 199 25.46 -6.67 8.66
N GLU A 200 26.35 -7.31 9.40
CA GLU A 200 26.47 -8.79 9.43
C GLU A 200 25.16 -9.49 9.89
N ALA A 201 24.44 -8.92 10.85
CA ALA A 201 23.18 -9.47 11.33
C ALA A 201 22.11 -9.45 10.21
N ALA A 202 21.98 -8.33 9.49
CA ALA A 202 21.08 -8.23 8.35
C ALA A 202 21.45 -9.18 7.22
N VAL A 203 22.77 -9.39 6.97
CA VAL A 203 23.23 -10.36 5.95
C VAL A 203 22.87 -11.79 6.39
N ARG A 204 23.07 -12.19 7.66
CA ARG A 204 22.60 -13.50 8.16
C ARG A 204 21.08 -13.62 8.10
N GLY A 205 20.35 -12.56 8.47
CA GLY A 205 18.88 -12.51 8.39
C GLY A 205 18.38 -12.68 6.96
N PHE A 206 19.07 -12.14 5.97
CA PHE A 206 18.78 -12.36 4.56
C PHE A 206 18.91 -13.85 4.18
N GLN A 207 19.93 -14.56 4.69
CA GLN A 207 20.05 -16.00 4.45
C GLN A 207 18.91 -16.78 5.12
N VAL A 208 18.52 -16.41 6.34
CA VAL A 208 17.34 -17.02 7.00
C VAL A 208 16.07 -16.74 6.20
N PHE A 209 15.87 -15.53 5.68
CA PHE A 209 14.73 -15.15 4.84
C PHE A 209 14.60 -16.01 3.57
N LEU A 210 15.73 -16.32 2.92
CA LEU A 210 15.78 -17.19 1.75
C LEU A 210 15.61 -18.67 2.09
N GLY A 211 16.13 -19.11 3.24
CA GLY A 211 16.23 -20.51 3.66
C GLY A 211 15.17 -20.89 4.69
N ASP A 212 15.59 -21.08 5.94
CA ASP A 212 14.79 -21.65 7.04
C ASP A 212 13.51 -20.85 7.32
N GLY A 213 13.55 -19.53 7.17
CA GLY A 213 12.40 -18.63 7.35
C GLY A 213 11.35 -18.73 6.26
N ARG A 214 11.71 -19.21 5.04
CA ARG A 214 10.82 -19.40 3.89
C ARG A 214 10.06 -18.15 3.44
N CYS A 215 10.43 -16.99 3.93
CA CYS A 215 9.70 -15.72 3.67
C CYS A 215 9.66 -15.37 2.19
N VAL A 216 10.74 -15.72 1.46
CA VAL A 216 10.87 -15.44 0.01
C VAL A 216 9.79 -16.13 -0.84
N SER A 217 9.10 -17.16 -0.31
CA SER A 217 8.04 -17.85 -1.06
C SER A 217 6.81 -16.98 -1.36
N CYS A 218 6.56 -15.96 -0.51
CA CYS A 218 5.49 -14.97 -0.70
C CYS A 218 6.05 -13.56 -0.88
N HIS A 219 7.17 -13.23 -0.22
CA HIS A 219 7.85 -11.94 -0.33
C HIS A 219 9.00 -12.02 -1.35
N VAL A 220 8.62 -12.04 -2.63
CA VAL A 220 9.49 -12.36 -3.77
C VAL A 220 10.61 -11.32 -3.96
N ILE A 221 11.81 -11.84 -4.26
CA ILE A 221 12.98 -11.09 -4.72
C ILE A 221 13.30 -11.57 -6.12
N GLU A 222 13.24 -10.68 -7.10
CA GLU A 222 13.57 -10.95 -8.50
C GLU A 222 15.04 -10.62 -8.79
N GLN A 223 15.50 -10.92 -9.99
CA GLN A 223 16.90 -10.75 -10.35
C GLN A 223 17.35 -9.29 -10.36
N ASP A 224 16.47 -8.37 -10.76
CA ASP A 224 16.76 -6.94 -11.00
C ASP A 224 15.92 -5.99 -10.12
N GLN A 225 14.96 -6.54 -9.36
CA GLN A 225 14.05 -5.77 -8.50
C GLN A 225 13.52 -6.63 -7.36
N ALA A 226 13.02 -5.99 -6.29
CA ALA A 226 12.31 -6.68 -5.22
C ALA A 226 11.16 -5.85 -4.69
N LEU A 227 9.94 -6.22 -5.02
CA LEU A 227 8.74 -5.64 -4.41
C LEU A 227 8.41 -6.29 -3.06
N PHE A 228 9.03 -7.42 -2.72
CA PHE A 228 8.77 -8.20 -1.52
C PHE A 228 7.30 -8.55 -1.33
N THR A 229 6.62 -8.89 -2.43
CA THR A 229 5.25 -9.38 -2.50
C THR A 229 5.11 -10.27 -3.73
N ASP A 230 4.25 -11.27 -3.65
CA ASP A 230 3.81 -12.06 -4.80
C ASP A 230 2.47 -11.54 -5.38
N ASN A 231 1.92 -10.46 -4.79
CA ASN A 231 0.61 -9.90 -5.12
C ASN A 231 -0.56 -10.91 -5.03
N ARG A 232 -0.38 -12.00 -4.26
CA ARG A 232 -1.39 -13.03 -4.02
C ARG A 232 -2.02 -12.87 -2.63
N PHE A 233 -2.98 -13.74 -2.34
CA PHE A 233 -3.72 -13.76 -1.08
C PHE A 233 -3.40 -15.03 -0.31
N HIS A 234 -3.09 -14.87 0.99
CA HIS A 234 -2.71 -15.98 1.87
C HIS A 234 -3.40 -15.86 3.21
N ASN A 235 -3.92 -16.97 3.69
CA ASN A 235 -4.35 -17.11 5.08
C ASN A 235 -3.11 -17.52 5.91
N ILE A 236 -2.69 -16.62 6.77
CA ILE A 236 -1.52 -16.78 7.64
C ILE A 236 -1.92 -16.98 9.11
N GLY A 237 -3.21 -17.23 9.39
CA GLY A 237 -3.74 -17.42 10.73
C GLY A 237 -4.07 -16.12 11.48
N ALA A 238 -3.55 -14.97 11.06
CA ALA A 238 -3.85 -13.70 11.70
C ALA A 238 -5.35 -13.38 11.56
N GLY A 239 -5.99 -13.03 12.68
CA GLY A 239 -7.40 -12.68 12.73
C GLY A 239 -8.36 -13.85 12.61
N ILE A 240 -8.31 -14.60 11.54
CA ILE A 240 -9.24 -15.70 11.24
C ILE A 240 -9.27 -16.77 12.37
N ASN A 241 -8.15 -17.05 13.05
CA ASN A 241 -8.10 -17.98 14.16
C ASN A 241 -9.07 -17.59 15.30
N ARG A 242 -9.37 -16.29 15.47
CA ARG A 242 -10.30 -15.80 16.49
C ARG A 242 -11.76 -16.10 16.19
N ILE A 243 -12.10 -16.35 14.94
CA ILE A 243 -13.48 -16.58 14.49
C ILE A 243 -13.69 -17.99 13.91
N GLN A 244 -12.68 -18.86 13.92
CA GLN A 244 -12.72 -20.14 13.22
C GLN A 244 -13.96 -21.01 13.59
N ASP A 245 -14.39 -21.00 14.84
CA ASP A 245 -15.57 -21.76 15.28
C ASP A 245 -16.90 -21.12 14.81
N LYS A 246 -16.87 -19.85 14.38
CA LYS A 246 -18.03 -19.14 13.86
C LYS A 246 -18.18 -19.23 12.32
N ILE A 247 -17.13 -19.65 11.63
CA ILE A 247 -17.09 -19.69 10.15
C ILE A 247 -18.25 -20.50 9.56
N PRO A 248 -18.62 -21.71 10.08
CA PRO A 248 -19.71 -22.51 9.53
C PRO A 248 -21.06 -21.80 9.51
N GLU A 249 -21.28 -20.88 10.44
CA GLU A 249 -22.49 -20.06 10.50
C GLU A 249 -22.34 -18.74 9.77
N LEU A 250 -21.19 -18.09 9.92
CA LEU A 250 -20.93 -16.73 9.41
C LEU A 250 -20.81 -16.71 7.88
N ALA A 251 -20.08 -17.64 7.28
CA ALA A 251 -19.81 -17.62 5.84
C ALA A 251 -21.11 -17.78 4.99
N PRO A 252 -22.00 -18.75 5.26
CA PRO A 252 -23.26 -18.85 4.53
C PRO A 252 -24.17 -17.62 4.71
N LYS A 253 -24.24 -17.08 5.93
CA LYS A 253 -25.03 -15.85 6.19
C LYS A 253 -24.48 -14.65 5.44
N PHE A 254 -23.16 -14.54 5.33
CA PHE A 254 -22.53 -13.47 4.57
C PHE A 254 -22.83 -13.56 3.08
N ILE A 255 -22.74 -14.76 2.48
CA ILE A 255 -23.10 -15.01 1.07
C ILE A 255 -24.59 -14.63 0.84
N GLU A 256 -25.49 -15.08 1.70
CA GLU A 256 -26.91 -14.74 1.59
C GLU A 256 -27.17 -13.22 1.68
N ALA A 257 -26.50 -12.53 2.60
CA ALA A 257 -26.61 -11.08 2.75
C ALA A 257 -26.04 -10.34 1.53
N LYS A 258 -24.92 -10.80 0.99
CA LYS A 258 -24.31 -10.25 -0.23
C LYS A 258 -25.22 -10.42 -1.45
N ALA A 259 -25.84 -11.59 -1.61
CA ALA A 259 -26.83 -11.84 -2.66
C ALA A 259 -28.07 -10.93 -2.55
N LYS A 260 -28.38 -10.44 -1.33
CA LYS A 260 -29.45 -9.47 -1.05
C LYS A 260 -29.00 -8.00 -1.14
N GLY A 261 -27.76 -7.72 -1.58
CA GLY A 261 -27.26 -6.37 -1.78
C GLY A 261 -26.50 -5.79 -0.59
N LEU A 262 -25.90 -6.63 0.28
CA LEU A 262 -25.00 -6.16 1.32
C LEU A 262 -23.87 -5.33 0.71
N ASP A 263 -23.65 -4.14 1.25
CA ASP A 263 -22.47 -3.33 0.94
C ASP A 263 -21.24 -3.97 1.60
N VAL A 264 -20.43 -4.65 0.80
CA VAL A 264 -19.27 -5.42 1.28
C VAL A 264 -18.22 -4.50 1.89
N ASP A 265 -17.98 -3.31 1.30
CA ASP A 265 -17.01 -2.34 1.82
C ASP A 265 -17.34 -1.91 3.24
N LYS A 266 -18.60 -1.55 3.48
CA LYS A 266 -19.07 -1.23 4.84
C LYS A 266 -18.99 -2.43 5.78
N ALA A 267 -19.40 -3.61 5.31
CA ALA A 267 -19.45 -4.80 6.16
C ALA A 267 -18.07 -5.22 6.67
N VAL A 268 -17.05 -5.22 5.81
CA VAL A 268 -15.69 -5.63 6.20
C VAL A 268 -14.97 -4.60 7.06
N LEU A 269 -15.34 -3.32 6.97
CA LEU A 269 -14.70 -2.26 7.77
C LEU A 269 -15.44 -1.92 9.07
N SER A 270 -16.70 -2.36 9.22
CA SER A 270 -17.53 -2.04 10.40
C SER A 270 -17.79 -3.23 11.32
N ASN A 271 -17.56 -4.46 10.86
CA ASN A 271 -17.83 -5.67 11.63
C ASN A 271 -16.57 -6.55 11.76
N PRO A 272 -16.02 -6.68 12.98
CA PRO A 272 -14.80 -7.45 13.21
C PRO A 272 -14.86 -8.91 12.73
N SER A 273 -16.02 -9.56 12.81
CA SER A 273 -16.12 -10.95 12.35
C SER A 273 -16.15 -11.07 10.82
N THR A 274 -16.87 -10.20 10.12
CA THR A 274 -16.88 -10.18 8.64
C THR A 274 -15.57 -9.68 8.08
N SER A 275 -14.86 -8.81 8.81
CA SER A 275 -13.50 -8.39 8.47
C SER A 275 -12.56 -9.58 8.30
N GLU A 276 -12.64 -10.56 9.21
CA GLU A 276 -11.73 -11.71 9.21
C GLU A 276 -12.02 -12.76 8.12
N LEU A 277 -13.12 -12.61 7.37
CA LEU A 277 -13.38 -13.45 6.19
C LEU A 277 -12.35 -13.23 5.08
N GLY A 278 -11.67 -12.07 5.08
CA GLY A 278 -10.61 -11.75 4.12
C GLY A 278 -11.11 -11.73 2.69
N ARG A 279 -10.33 -12.28 1.77
CA ARG A 279 -10.62 -12.35 0.33
C ARG A 279 -11.94 -13.08 0.03
N PHE A 280 -12.32 -14.07 0.84
CA PHE A 280 -13.61 -14.74 0.73
C PHE A 280 -14.80 -13.76 0.66
N ALA A 281 -14.76 -12.65 1.39
CA ALA A 281 -15.83 -11.66 1.33
C ALA A 281 -16.04 -11.08 -0.08
N ILE A 282 -15.02 -11.15 -0.94
CA ILE A 282 -15.06 -10.65 -2.31
C ILE A 282 -15.42 -11.74 -3.29
N THR A 283 -14.80 -12.91 -3.20
CA THR A 283 -14.84 -13.98 -4.19
C THR A 283 -15.79 -15.12 -3.85
N GLU A 284 -16.11 -15.30 -2.56
CA GLU A 284 -16.87 -16.43 -2.01
C GLU A 284 -16.16 -17.79 -2.15
N GLY A 285 -14.87 -17.76 -2.53
CA GLY A 285 -14.02 -18.96 -2.62
C GLY A 285 -13.62 -19.46 -1.22
N LEU A 286 -13.95 -20.69 -0.87
CA LEU A 286 -13.64 -21.27 0.45
C LEU A 286 -12.13 -21.38 0.71
N ASP A 287 -11.34 -21.54 -0.32
CA ASP A 287 -9.87 -21.56 -0.28
C ASP A 287 -9.27 -20.18 0.01
N GLU A 288 -10.07 -19.13 -0.07
CA GLU A 288 -9.69 -17.74 0.24
C GLU A 288 -10.22 -17.23 1.59
N LEU A 289 -10.79 -18.12 2.41
CA LEU A 289 -11.21 -17.78 3.77
C LEU A 289 -10.02 -17.32 4.63
N GLY A 290 -10.15 -16.11 5.21
CA GLY A 290 -9.11 -15.50 6.02
C GLY A 290 -7.84 -15.13 5.26
N ALA A 291 -7.88 -15.17 3.93
CA ALA A 291 -6.75 -14.80 3.09
C ALA A 291 -6.70 -13.27 2.88
N PHE A 292 -5.51 -12.71 3.01
CA PHE A 292 -5.21 -11.31 2.77
C PHE A 292 -4.04 -11.18 1.81
N LYS A 293 -4.00 -10.04 1.10
CA LYS A 293 -2.93 -9.74 0.15
C LYS A 293 -1.58 -9.72 0.86
N THR A 294 -0.57 -10.37 0.28
CA THR A 294 0.82 -10.25 0.73
C THR A 294 1.25 -8.78 0.62
N PRO A 295 1.52 -8.08 1.73
CA PRO A 295 2.02 -6.72 1.67
C PRO A 295 3.47 -6.69 1.23
N THR A 296 3.93 -5.54 0.71
CA THR A 296 5.37 -5.32 0.57
C THR A 296 6.06 -5.29 1.94
N LEU A 297 7.31 -5.78 2.01
CA LEU A 297 8.15 -5.57 3.18
C LEU A 297 9.03 -4.32 3.06
N ARG A 298 8.98 -3.61 1.93
CA ARG A 298 9.71 -2.34 1.80
C ARG A 298 9.23 -1.36 2.84
N ASN A 299 10.19 -0.77 3.55
CA ASN A 299 9.94 0.19 4.64
C ASN A 299 9.14 -0.37 5.84
N VAL A 300 9.05 -1.70 5.96
CA VAL A 300 8.23 -2.34 7.00
C VAL A 300 8.58 -1.91 8.41
N ALA A 301 9.84 -1.59 8.72
CA ALA A 301 10.25 -1.11 10.04
C ALA A 301 9.67 0.27 10.41
N ALA A 302 9.17 1.03 9.43
CA ALA A 302 8.55 2.34 9.64
C ALA A 302 7.02 2.30 9.77
N THR A 303 6.38 1.12 9.60
CA THR A 303 4.92 0.99 9.44
C THR A 303 4.23 0.14 10.50
N ALA A 304 4.82 0.00 11.69
CA ALA A 304 4.18 -0.68 12.81
C ALA A 304 2.86 0.02 13.21
N PRO A 305 1.83 -0.71 13.73
CA PRO A 305 1.79 -2.15 13.98
C PRO A 305 1.47 -2.96 12.72
N TYR A 306 1.55 -4.30 12.82
CA TYR A 306 1.55 -5.21 11.69
C TYR A 306 0.30 -6.07 11.60
N MET A 307 0.13 -6.76 10.48
CA MET A 307 -1.02 -7.52 10.01
C MET A 307 -2.16 -6.60 9.55
N HIS A 308 -3.13 -7.18 8.86
CA HIS A 308 -4.28 -6.45 8.34
C HIS A 308 -5.14 -5.79 9.43
N ASP A 309 -5.03 -6.26 10.66
CA ASP A 309 -5.76 -5.80 11.85
C ASP A 309 -4.86 -5.05 12.86
N GLY A 310 -3.57 -4.86 12.58
CA GLY A 310 -2.61 -4.20 13.46
C GLY A 310 -2.35 -4.94 14.77
N SER A 311 -2.64 -6.24 14.84
CA SER A 311 -2.57 -7.02 16.09
C SER A 311 -1.16 -7.27 16.61
N LEU A 312 -0.16 -7.28 15.73
CA LEU A 312 1.25 -7.51 16.10
C LEU A 312 2.01 -6.18 16.16
N LYS A 313 2.68 -5.91 17.28
CA LYS A 313 3.25 -4.58 17.55
C LYS A 313 4.67 -4.39 17.03
N THR A 314 5.43 -5.47 16.95
CA THR A 314 6.85 -5.43 16.59
C THR A 314 7.18 -6.41 15.46
N LEU A 315 8.26 -6.15 14.71
CA LEU A 315 8.77 -7.09 13.71
C LEU A 315 9.13 -8.45 14.33
N ARG A 316 9.59 -8.44 15.59
CA ARG A 316 9.84 -9.68 16.32
C ARG A 316 8.55 -10.49 16.51
N ASP A 317 7.44 -9.85 16.90
CA ASP A 317 6.15 -10.54 17.07
C ASP A 317 5.70 -11.16 15.75
N VAL A 318 5.93 -10.49 14.61
CA VAL A 318 5.66 -11.03 13.28
C VAL A 318 6.48 -12.28 13.01
N VAL A 319 7.79 -12.26 13.26
CA VAL A 319 8.65 -13.43 13.07
C VAL A 319 8.24 -14.58 13.99
N VAL A 320 7.90 -14.29 15.24
CA VAL A 320 7.42 -15.29 16.22
C VAL A 320 6.10 -15.92 15.78
N HIS A 321 5.16 -15.12 15.25
CA HIS A 321 3.90 -15.64 14.69
C HIS A 321 4.15 -16.69 13.58
N TYR A 322 5.03 -16.39 12.64
CA TYR A 322 5.40 -17.35 11.59
C TYR A 322 6.21 -18.53 12.15
N ASN A 323 7.10 -18.29 13.12
CA ASN A 323 7.88 -19.35 13.76
C ASN A 323 7.00 -20.36 14.48
N ASN A 324 5.86 -19.92 15.01
CA ASN A 324 4.84 -20.75 15.65
C ASN A 324 3.82 -21.37 14.67
N GLY A 325 4.00 -21.21 13.36
CA GLY A 325 3.11 -21.78 12.34
C GLY A 325 1.78 -21.05 12.16
N GLY A 326 1.77 -19.71 12.29
CA GLY A 326 0.58 -18.88 12.04
C GLY A 326 -0.31 -18.69 13.28
N VAL A 327 0.28 -18.80 14.47
CA VAL A 327 -0.38 -18.52 15.75
C VAL A 327 0.49 -17.60 16.62
N THR A 328 -0.17 -16.84 17.50
CA THR A 328 0.54 -15.91 18.38
C THR A 328 1.31 -16.66 19.46
N ASN A 329 0.69 -17.65 20.09
CA ASN A 329 1.33 -18.46 21.12
C ASN A 329 1.49 -19.91 20.64
N LYS A 330 2.63 -20.51 20.95
CA LYS A 330 2.92 -21.89 20.55
C LYS A 330 1.88 -22.85 21.15
N GLY A 331 1.35 -23.74 20.29
CA GLY A 331 0.33 -24.73 20.68
C GLY A 331 -1.11 -24.26 20.61
N GLU A 332 -1.37 -23.01 20.21
CA GLU A 332 -2.73 -22.59 19.85
C GLU A 332 -3.22 -23.35 18.61
N ARG A 333 -4.54 -23.56 18.53
CA ARG A 333 -5.16 -24.21 17.37
C ARG A 333 -5.04 -23.30 16.14
N VAL A 334 -4.57 -23.89 15.06
CA VAL A 334 -4.53 -23.28 13.74
C VAL A 334 -5.83 -23.56 13.01
N ASN A 335 -6.34 -22.60 12.20
CA ASN A 335 -7.54 -22.80 11.41
C ASN A 335 -7.30 -23.78 10.24
N ASP A 336 -8.38 -24.42 9.81
CA ASP A 336 -8.33 -25.47 8.77
C ASP A 336 -8.07 -24.91 7.34
N PHE A 337 -8.12 -23.57 7.17
CA PHE A 337 -7.94 -22.87 5.89
C PHE A 337 -6.56 -22.23 5.75
N LEU A 338 -5.61 -22.57 6.63
CA LEU A 338 -4.26 -22.01 6.60
C LEU A 338 -3.57 -22.31 5.27
N SER A 339 -2.91 -21.31 4.68
CA SER A 339 -2.17 -21.49 3.43
C SER A 339 -1.04 -22.51 3.59
N GLY A 340 -0.90 -23.45 2.65
CA GLY A 340 -0.04 -24.62 2.76
C GLY A 340 1.48 -24.38 2.92
N GLY A 341 1.92 -23.12 2.81
CA GLY A 341 3.31 -22.72 3.10
C GLY A 341 3.57 -22.38 4.57
N ILE A 342 2.51 -22.12 5.35
CA ILE A 342 2.59 -21.68 6.75
C ILE A 342 2.67 -22.92 7.67
N ARG A 343 3.73 -22.99 8.45
CA ARG A 343 4.00 -24.07 9.41
C ARG A 343 5.06 -23.64 10.41
N GLU A 344 5.22 -24.36 11.51
CA GLU A 344 6.33 -24.11 12.45
C GLU A 344 7.68 -24.13 11.73
N LEU A 345 8.51 -23.14 12.01
CA LEU A 345 9.83 -22.97 11.37
C LEU A 345 10.97 -23.45 12.27
N ASN A 346 10.77 -23.45 13.59
CA ASN A 346 11.78 -23.81 14.60
C ASN A 346 13.06 -22.96 14.52
N LEU A 347 12.92 -21.66 14.23
CA LEU A 347 14.02 -20.72 14.21
C LEU A 347 14.58 -20.50 15.62
N THR A 348 15.89 -20.37 15.72
CA THR A 348 16.57 -19.98 16.95
C THR A 348 16.36 -18.51 17.25
N GLU A 349 16.58 -18.06 18.48
CA GLU A 349 16.51 -16.66 18.89
C GLU A 349 17.47 -15.76 18.09
N GLN A 350 18.65 -16.30 17.72
CA GLN A 350 19.58 -15.56 16.87
C GLN A 350 19.03 -15.36 15.46
N GLN A 351 18.43 -16.38 14.86
CA GLN A 351 17.80 -16.28 13.53
C GLN A 351 16.62 -15.31 13.53
N ILE A 352 15.80 -15.32 14.60
CA ILE A 352 14.71 -14.35 14.78
C ILE A 352 15.27 -12.91 14.82
N THR A 353 16.33 -12.69 15.59
CA THR A 353 16.97 -11.38 15.71
C THR A 353 17.60 -10.92 14.39
N ASP A 354 18.28 -11.84 13.69
CA ASP A 354 18.90 -11.57 12.39
C ASP A 354 17.84 -11.25 11.30
N LEU A 355 16.69 -11.95 11.30
CA LEU A 355 15.56 -11.62 10.41
C LEU A 355 15.00 -10.22 10.67
N VAL A 356 14.88 -9.80 11.93
CA VAL A 356 14.45 -8.44 12.27
C VAL A 356 15.44 -7.42 11.69
N ALA A 357 16.75 -7.65 11.88
CA ALA A 357 17.79 -6.78 11.32
C ALA A 357 17.74 -6.72 9.78
N PHE A 358 17.42 -7.83 9.12
CA PHE A 358 17.19 -7.83 7.67
C PHE A 358 15.98 -6.99 7.28
N MET A 359 14.85 -7.13 7.95
CA MET A 359 13.64 -6.33 7.66
C MET A 359 13.88 -4.84 7.92
N GLU A 360 14.68 -4.46 8.90
CA GLU A 360 15.12 -3.07 9.12
C GLU A 360 15.96 -2.55 7.94
N ALA A 361 16.81 -3.39 7.35
CA ALA A 361 17.62 -3.04 6.18
C ALA A 361 16.81 -2.83 4.89
N LEU A 362 15.50 -3.13 4.89
CA LEU A 362 14.57 -2.82 3.77
C LEU A 362 14.04 -1.37 3.82
N THR A 363 14.50 -0.56 4.78
CA THR A 363 14.04 0.82 4.96
C THR A 363 14.80 1.76 4.03
N SER A 364 14.05 2.48 3.20
CA SER A 364 14.58 3.51 2.31
C SER A 364 15.11 4.71 3.10
N PRO A 365 16.13 5.44 2.61
CA PRO A 365 16.76 6.53 3.36
C PRO A 365 15.78 7.60 3.86
N GLN A 366 14.73 7.89 3.11
CA GLN A 366 13.72 8.89 3.46
C GLN A 366 12.85 8.53 4.67
N PHE A 367 12.79 7.25 5.04
CA PHE A 367 12.03 6.74 6.20
C PHE A 367 12.94 6.18 7.30
N ALA A 368 14.26 6.19 7.09
CA ALA A 368 15.20 5.79 8.10
C ALA A 368 15.16 6.77 9.29
N LYS A 369 14.99 6.25 10.50
CA LYS A 369 15.14 7.09 11.70
C LYS A 369 16.56 7.66 11.72
N PRO A 370 16.76 8.95 12.08
CA PRO A 370 18.10 9.48 12.30
C PRO A 370 18.84 8.56 13.27
N ALA A 371 20.08 8.18 12.93
CA ALA A 371 20.91 7.40 13.83
C ALA A 371 20.98 8.17 15.17
N THR A 372 20.48 7.57 16.24
CA THR A 372 20.66 8.12 17.57
C THR A 372 22.16 8.15 17.84
N VAL A 373 22.72 9.37 17.92
CA VAL A 373 24.11 9.59 18.33
C VAL A 373 24.21 9.24 19.82
N SER A 374 24.26 7.96 20.11
CA SER A 374 24.46 7.42 21.45
C SER A 374 25.46 6.27 21.36
N ALA A 375 26.75 6.61 21.30
CA ALA A 375 27.88 5.78 21.71
C ALA A 375 29.26 6.38 21.23
N LEU A 376 29.49 7.66 21.34
CA LEU A 376 30.83 8.22 21.14
C LEU A 376 31.30 9.10 22.30
N VAL A 377 30.76 8.87 23.51
CA VAL A 377 31.29 9.51 24.74
C VAL A 377 31.45 8.43 25.82
N ALA A 378 32.40 7.52 25.62
CA ALA A 378 32.96 6.69 26.68
C ALA A 378 34.36 6.22 26.24
N GLY A 379 35.35 7.10 26.34
CA GLY A 379 36.71 6.77 25.99
C GLY A 379 37.64 7.97 26.08
N GLY A 380 37.58 8.67 27.17
CA GLY A 380 38.52 9.73 27.45
C GLY A 380 38.64 9.94 28.97
N THR A 381 39.53 9.23 29.57
CA THR A 381 40.09 9.61 30.90
C THR A 381 41.60 9.67 30.81
N PRO A 382 42.20 10.60 31.50
CA PRO A 382 43.59 11.02 31.37
C PRO A 382 44.62 10.00 31.81
#